data_2e4414181e3be085b8c086dfd7ea90ea
#
_entry.id   2e4414181e3be085b8c086dfd7ea90ea
#
_cell.length_a   1.000
_cell.length_b   1.000
_cell.length_c   1.000
_cell.angle_alpha   90.00
_cell.angle_beta   90.00
_cell.angle_gamma   90.00
#
_symmetry.space_group_name_H-M   'P 1'
#
loop_
_entity.id
_entity.type
_entity.pdbx_description
1 polymer ?
#
loop_
_entity_poly.entity_id
_entity_poly.type
_entity_poly.pdbx_seq_one_letter_code
_entity_poly.pdbx_strand_id
1 'polypeptide(L)'
;MTRKAPFDLYIASCEKDGGIYQYRIFEREKPKLIGFTPMDRPMYMTMANGKMYTLLRAPSPNAESGLIAYDIGPDGRLRNPSKTLSTQGEVACHLTVDGEDVYAVNYISGSVIKMPDRLVTHTGKGIHPLRQAAPHTHFISPTPDGAYLFVTDLGVDKIFVYRKDLTLLSTVCIPSGHGPRHLAFHEDGAHVFCANELASTVSLLEYKSGTLSLIDTVSVLPEEFHGENTVAAIRCVGNRVYVSNRGHDSVSVLDFSDGCLKFHKTIPTHGQSPRDFMIYDNLLIATNERSHAVTLISLENESTVGKIEVKSPVCLAIGS
;
A
#
# COMPACT_ATOMS: atom_id res chain seq x y z
N MET A 1 -13.18 25.61 -19.75
CA MET A 1 -12.60 24.51 -18.93
C MET A 1 -11.28 24.99 -18.37
N THR A 2 -11.19 25.20 -17.07
CA THR A 2 -9.95 25.58 -16.40
C THR A 2 -8.97 24.40 -16.48
N ARG A 3 -7.75 24.63 -17.00
CA ARG A 3 -6.67 23.62 -16.99
C ARG A 3 -6.39 23.23 -15.54
N LYS A 4 -6.39 21.93 -15.23
CA LYS A 4 -5.96 21.45 -13.93
C LYS A 4 -4.46 21.70 -13.73
N ALA A 5 -4.06 22.01 -12.50
CA ALA A 5 -2.65 22.16 -12.17
C ALA A 5 -1.91 20.82 -12.37
N PRO A 6 -0.67 20.84 -12.90
CA PRO A 6 0.14 19.63 -12.95
C PRO A 6 0.48 19.14 -11.54
N PHE A 7 0.71 17.83 -11.40
CA PHE A 7 1.14 17.22 -10.15
C PHE A 7 2.40 16.38 -10.36
N ASP A 8 3.15 16.15 -9.29
CA ASP A 8 4.35 15.33 -9.33
C ASP A 8 4.03 13.90 -8.88
N LEU A 9 4.43 12.93 -9.69
CA LEU A 9 4.27 11.50 -9.45
C LEU A 9 5.63 10.88 -9.17
N TYR A 10 5.75 10.22 -8.02
CA TYR A 10 6.92 9.45 -7.61
C TYR A 10 6.63 7.97 -7.78
N ILE A 11 7.56 7.24 -8.40
CA ILE A 11 7.43 5.83 -8.73
C ILE A 11 8.65 5.08 -8.19
N ALA A 12 8.44 4.16 -7.25
CA ALA A 12 9.50 3.29 -6.75
C ALA A 12 9.71 2.10 -7.68
N SER A 13 10.93 1.92 -8.17
CA SER A 13 11.40 0.81 -9.00
C SER A 13 12.19 -0.16 -8.14
N CYS A 14 11.62 -1.32 -7.81
CA CYS A 14 12.22 -2.30 -6.88
C CYS A 14 13.25 -3.20 -7.57
N GLU A 15 14.27 -2.58 -8.17
CA GLU A 15 15.41 -3.24 -8.82
C GLU A 15 16.71 -2.97 -8.05
N LYS A 16 17.73 -3.83 -8.24
CA LYS A 16 19.04 -3.63 -7.62
C LYS A 16 19.64 -2.27 -7.96
N ASP A 17 19.53 -1.86 -9.23
CA ASP A 17 19.94 -0.55 -9.73
C ASP A 17 18.73 0.33 -9.99
N GLY A 18 17.69 0.18 -9.15
CA GLY A 18 16.45 0.95 -9.22
C GLY A 18 16.54 2.32 -8.58
N GLY A 19 15.43 2.83 -8.15
CA GLY A 19 15.34 4.16 -7.53
C GLY A 19 13.94 4.72 -7.56
N ILE A 20 13.82 5.99 -7.23
CA ILE A 20 12.57 6.73 -7.35
C ILE A 20 12.63 7.59 -8.61
N TYR A 21 11.76 7.29 -9.57
CA TYR A 21 11.50 8.13 -10.73
C TYR A 21 10.51 9.24 -10.35
N GLN A 22 10.78 10.47 -10.78
CA GLN A 22 9.97 11.64 -10.49
C GLN A 22 9.45 12.19 -11.82
N TYR A 23 8.13 12.12 -12.01
CA TYR A 23 7.46 12.61 -13.20
C TYR A 23 6.53 13.75 -12.87
N ARG A 24 6.46 14.77 -13.75
CA ARG A 24 5.38 15.75 -13.73
C ARG A 24 4.30 15.34 -14.72
N ILE A 25 3.09 15.26 -14.21
CA ILE A 25 1.91 14.81 -14.94
C ILE A 25 1.08 16.03 -15.32
N PHE A 26 0.68 16.10 -16.58
CA PHE A 26 -0.13 17.16 -17.15
C PHE A 26 -1.44 16.55 -17.68
N GLU A 27 -2.51 17.33 -17.67
CA GLU A 27 -3.86 16.86 -18.06
C GLU A 27 -3.93 16.34 -19.52
N ARG A 28 -3.14 16.91 -20.44
CA ARG A 28 -3.22 16.62 -21.89
C ARG A 28 -1.87 16.47 -22.57
N GLU A 29 -0.82 16.34 -21.79
CA GLU A 29 0.54 16.20 -22.31
C GLU A 29 1.14 14.87 -21.80
N LYS A 30 2.17 14.40 -22.47
CA LYS A 30 2.90 13.22 -22.01
C LYS A 30 3.56 13.49 -20.65
N PRO A 31 3.58 12.51 -19.74
CA PRO A 31 4.33 12.59 -18.49
C PRO A 31 5.79 13.02 -18.75
N LYS A 32 6.28 13.99 -17.99
CA LYS A 32 7.65 14.51 -18.14
C LYS A 32 8.51 14.05 -16.98
N LEU A 33 9.59 13.30 -17.27
CA LEU A 33 10.61 12.95 -16.27
C LEU A 33 11.29 14.25 -15.78
N ILE A 34 11.21 14.52 -14.48
CA ILE A 34 11.83 15.68 -13.83
C ILE A 34 13.03 15.32 -12.95
N GLY A 35 13.13 14.04 -12.52
CA GLY A 35 14.25 13.56 -11.72
C GLY A 35 14.28 12.05 -11.58
N PHE A 36 15.44 11.56 -11.17
CA PHE A 36 15.66 10.17 -10.78
C PHE A 36 16.61 10.14 -9.59
N THR A 37 16.21 9.45 -8.52
CA THR A 37 17.04 9.27 -7.32
C THR A 37 17.41 7.80 -7.21
N PRO A 38 18.67 7.42 -7.51
CA PRO A 38 19.09 6.01 -7.49
C PRO A 38 19.12 5.46 -6.08
N MET A 39 18.60 4.24 -5.90
CA MET A 39 18.68 3.48 -4.65
C MET A 39 18.41 1.99 -4.89
N ASP A 40 18.95 1.13 -4.04
CA ASP A 40 18.79 -0.32 -4.18
C ASP A 40 17.41 -0.76 -3.67
N ARG A 41 16.59 -1.31 -4.55
CA ARG A 41 15.28 -1.93 -4.27
C ARG A 41 14.36 -1.12 -3.34
N PRO A 42 13.99 0.13 -3.69
CA PRO A 42 12.96 0.85 -2.95
C PRO A 42 11.64 0.08 -3.05
N MET A 43 11.07 -0.27 -1.89
CA MET A 43 9.90 -1.16 -1.80
C MET A 43 8.61 -0.44 -1.52
N TYR A 44 8.66 0.53 -0.64
CA TYR A 44 7.51 1.34 -0.24
C TYR A 44 7.98 2.74 0.13
N MET A 45 7.14 3.73 -0.11
CA MET A 45 7.43 5.12 0.21
C MET A 45 6.19 5.86 0.69
N THR A 46 6.39 6.84 1.55
CA THR A 46 5.37 7.78 1.99
C THR A 46 5.93 9.18 2.14
N MET A 47 5.08 10.16 1.97
CA MET A 47 5.42 11.57 2.12
C MET A 47 4.85 12.10 3.43
N ALA A 48 5.69 12.72 4.23
CA ALA A 48 5.28 13.40 5.46
C ALA A 48 6.29 14.49 5.82
N ASN A 49 5.83 15.57 6.43
CA ASN A 49 6.69 16.64 6.98
C ASN A 49 7.70 17.21 5.96
N GLY A 50 7.29 17.33 4.68
CA GLY A 50 8.17 17.80 3.60
C GLY A 50 9.25 16.82 3.16
N LYS A 51 9.17 15.57 3.59
CA LYS A 51 10.13 14.50 3.28
C LYS A 51 9.47 13.31 2.58
N MET A 52 10.30 12.60 1.80
CA MET A 52 10.00 11.28 1.26
C MET A 52 10.72 10.23 2.12
N TYR A 53 9.95 9.41 2.83
CA TYR A 53 10.46 8.25 3.58
C TYR A 53 10.35 7.01 2.70
N THR A 54 11.45 6.27 2.55
CA THR A 54 11.51 5.12 1.64
C THR A 54 12.10 3.90 2.34
N LEU A 55 11.39 2.78 2.24
CA LEU A 55 11.90 1.47 2.65
C LEU A 55 12.71 0.83 1.52
N LEU A 56 13.88 0.31 1.87
CA LEU A 56 14.77 -0.44 0.99
C LEU A 56 14.69 -1.92 1.36
N ARG A 57 14.38 -2.79 0.39
CA ARG A 57 14.11 -4.21 0.63
C ARG A 57 15.31 -5.01 1.11
N ALA A 58 16.50 -4.64 0.67
CA ALA A 58 17.70 -5.39 1.01
C ALA A 58 18.93 -4.52 0.82
N PRO A 59 19.31 -3.73 1.72
CA PRO A 59 20.70 -3.37 1.74
C PRO A 59 21.20 -2.86 3.08
N SER A 60 20.98 -3.60 4.10
CA SER A 60 21.86 -3.42 5.24
C SER A 60 22.97 -4.50 5.17
N PRO A 61 24.11 -4.28 5.82
CA PRO A 61 25.19 -5.25 5.86
C PRO A 61 24.80 -6.64 6.36
N ASN A 62 23.62 -6.79 7.00
CA ASN A 62 23.13 -8.03 7.61
C ASN A 62 21.87 -8.59 6.96
N ALA A 63 21.59 -8.26 5.69
CA ALA A 63 20.35 -8.61 4.97
C ALA A 63 19.07 -7.99 5.55
N GLU A 64 19.15 -7.12 6.54
CA GLU A 64 18.04 -6.36 7.08
C GLU A 64 17.62 -5.26 6.10
N SER A 65 16.34 -4.93 6.10
CA SER A 65 15.82 -3.80 5.33
C SER A 65 16.21 -2.46 5.93
N GLY A 66 16.23 -1.43 5.10
CA GLY A 66 16.61 -0.07 5.51
C GLY A 66 15.49 0.94 5.34
N LEU A 67 15.54 2.00 6.11
CA LEU A 67 14.75 3.22 5.96
C LEU A 67 15.68 4.39 5.65
N ILE A 68 15.38 5.14 4.60
CA ILE A 68 16.05 6.38 4.23
C ILE A 68 15.01 7.47 4.00
N ALA A 69 15.33 8.71 4.39
CA ALA A 69 14.48 9.87 4.14
C ALA A 69 15.21 10.90 3.26
N TYR A 70 14.47 11.59 2.42
CA TYR A 70 14.94 12.68 1.57
C TYR A 70 14.08 13.91 1.80
N ASP A 71 14.68 15.09 1.74
CA ASP A 71 13.90 16.34 1.62
C ASP A 71 13.29 16.43 0.22
N ILE A 72 12.04 16.93 0.14
CA ILE A 72 11.38 17.23 -1.13
C ILE A 72 11.62 18.70 -1.42
N GLY A 73 12.39 18.98 -2.48
CA GLY A 73 12.67 20.35 -2.90
C GLY A 73 11.44 21.02 -3.54
N PRO A 74 11.44 22.35 -3.67
CA PRO A 74 10.32 23.10 -4.28
C PRO A 74 10.10 22.77 -5.76
N ASP A 75 11.07 22.13 -6.41
CA ASP A 75 10.98 21.61 -7.78
C ASP A 75 10.52 20.14 -7.84
N GLY A 76 10.13 19.56 -6.71
CA GLY A 76 9.70 18.16 -6.57
C GLY A 76 10.86 17.16 -6.50
N ARG A 77 12.13 17.58 -6.57
CA ARG A 77 13.28 16.67 -6.53
C ARG A 77 13.65 16.27 -5.12
N LEU A 78 14.03 14.99 -4.96
CA LEU A 78 14.53 14.45 -3.71
C LEU A 78 15.99 14.88 -3.50
N ARG A 79 16.30 15.35 -2.28
CA ARG A 79 17.60 15.91 -1.91
C ARG A 79 17.96 15.51 -0.48
N ASN A 80 19.21 15.77 -0.08
CA ASN A 80 19.68 15.63 1.29
C ASN A 80 19.27 14.30 1.93
N PRO A 81 19.80 13.14 1.43
CA PRO A 81 19.48 11.85 2.02
C PRO A 81 19.90 11.79 3.49
N SER A 82 19.04 11.26 4.34
CA SER A 82 19.41 10.90 5.69
C SER A 82 20.39 9.72 5.70
N LYS A 83 20.99 9.45 6.87
CA LYS A 83 21.60 8.14 7.08
C LYS A 83 20.54 7.06 6.98
N THR A 84 20.85 5.93 6.32
CA THR A 84 19.99 4.76 6.30
C THR A 84 19.94 4.11 7.69
N LEU A 85 18.74 3.89 8.21
CA LEU A 85 18.50 3.20 9.47
C LEU A 85 18.03 1.78 9.19
N SER A 86 18.50 0.77 9.95
CA SER A 86 18.00 -0.59 9.88
C SER A 86 16.55 -0.65 10.41
N THR A 87 15.69 -1.43 9.74
CA THR A 87 14.36 -1.79 10.28
C THR A 87 14.42 -3.00 11.22
N GLN A 88 15.61 -3.52 11.50
CA GLN A 88 15.86 -4.69 12.35
C GLN A 88 15.05 -5.94 11.92
N GLY A 89 14.82 -6.07 10.61
CA GLY A 89 14.06 -7.18 10.06
C GLY A 89 14.17 -7.28 8.53
N GLU A 90 13.68 -8.38 8.01
CA GLU A 90 13.79 -8.74 6.60
C GLU A 90 12.53 -8.38 5.82
N VAL A 91 12.73 -7.84 4.63
CA VAL A 91 11.68 -7.48 3.67
C VAL A 91 10.65 -6.52 4.28
N ALA A 92 11.15 -5.35 4.73
CA ALA A 92 10.25 -4.26 5.11
C ALA A 92 9.37 -3.87 3.90
N CYS A 93 8.04 -3.79 4.11
CA CYS A 93 7.09 -3.67 3.01
C CYS A 93 6.06 -2.55 3.15
N HIS A 94 5.92 -1.96 4.33
CA HIS A 94 5.04 -0.81 4.56
C HIS A 94 5.57 0.05 5.71
N LEU A 95 5.35 1.35 5.62
CA LEU A 95 5.70 2.32 6.66
C LEU A 95 4.61 3.39 6.81
N THR A 96 4.56 4.00 7.98
CA THR A 96 3.78 5.21 8.24
C THR A 96 4.59 6.19 9.08
N VAL A 97 4.25 7.46 8.93
CA VAL A 97 4.79 8.56 9.75
C VAL A 97 3.63 9.18 10.51
N ASP A 98 3.78 9.33 11.81
CA ASP A 98 2.79 9.90 12.71
C ASP A 98 3.46 10.96 13.60
N GLY A 99 3.28 12.22 13.24
CA GLY A 99 4.07 13.31 13.81
C GLY A 99 5.55 13.15 13.49
N GLU A 100 6.38 12.96 14.52
CA GLU A 100 7.83 12.69 14.39
C GLU A 100 8.15 11.19 14.41
N ASP A 101 7.20 10.36 14.81
CA ASP A 101 7.38 8.92 14.92
C ASP A 101 7.28 8.24 13.54
N VAL A 102 8.18 7.34 13.26
CA VAL A 102 8.19 6.51 12.04
C VAL A 102 8.04 5.05 12.43
N TYR A 103 7.09 4.38 11.80
CA TYR A 103 6.80 2.96 12.02
C TYR A 103 6.96 2.19 10.73
N ALA A 104 7.46 0.96 10.81
CA ALA A 104 7.58 0.06 9.67
C ALA A 104 7.22 -1.37 10.06
N VAL A 105 6.88 -2.19 9.05
CA VAL A 105 6.61 -3.61 9.21
C VAL A 105 7.52 -4.43 8.30
N ASN A 106 8.05 -5.53 8.83
CA ASN A 106 8.97 -6.44 8.16
C ASN A 106 8.25 -7.76 7.85
N TYR A 107 8.00 -8.00 6.57
CA TYR A 107 7.17 -9.13 6.11
C TYR A 107 7.75 -10.49 6.47
N ILE A 108 9.02 -10.75 6.17
CA ILE A 108 9.65 -12.06 6.43
C ILE A 108 9.87 -12.27 7.92
N SER A 109 10.27 -11.24 8.64
CA SER A 109 10.50 -11.34 10.10
C SER A 109 9.20 -11.31 10.92
N GLY A 110 8.04 -11.02 10.31
CA GLY A 110 6.77 -10.89 11.02
C GLY A 110 6.83 -9.90 12.18
N SER A 111 7.49 -8.75 11.97
CA SER A 111 7.76 -7.80 13.04
C SER A 111 7.33 -6.38 12.69
N VAL A 112 7.11 -5.59 13.73
CA VAL A 112 6.76 -4.18 13.68
C VAL A 112 7.82 -3.39 14.43
N ILE A 113 8.30 -2.31 13.86
CA ILE A 113 9.26 -1.42 14.51
C ILE A 113 8.72 0.01 14.58
N LYS A 114 8.84 0.64 15.75
CA LYS A 114 8.88 2.08 15.91
C LYS A 114 10.36 2.49 15.86
N MET A 115 10.72 3.23 14.84
CA MET A 115 12.10 3.64 14.64
C MET A 115 12.60 4.51 15.80
N PRO A 116 13.91 4.37 16.21
CA PRO A 116 14.89 3.50 15.57
C PRO A 116 15.00 2.09 16.18
N ASP A 117 14.43 1.80 17.34
CA ASP A 117 14.85 0.64 18.14
C ASP A 117 13.74 -0.13 18.89
N ARG A 118 12.49 0.33 18.87
CA ARG A 118 11.39 -0.38 19.53
C ARG A 118 10.77 -1.42 18.58
N LEU A 119 11.19 -2.68 18.70
CA LEU A 119 10.76 -3.82 17.88
C LEU A 119 9.78 -4.73 18.63
N VAL A 120 8.74 -5.19 17.93
CA VAL A 120 7.81 -6.23 18.38
C VAL A 120 7.68 -7.29 17.29
N THR A 121 7.82 -8.57 17.65
CA THR A 121 7.68 -9.69 16.72
C THR A 121 6.42 -10.46 17.03
N HIS A 122 5.63 -10.75 15.99
CA HIS A 122 4.44 -11.57 16.09
C HIS A 122 4.79 -13.06 16.17
N THR A 123 3.84 -13.86 16.64
CA THR A 123 3.96 -15.32 16.73
C THR A 123 2.70 -15.99 16.20
N GLY A 124 2.83 -17.23 15.76
CA GLY A 124 1.72 -18.03 15.25
C GLY A 124 1.89 -18.43 13.79
N LYS A 125 0.83 -19.01 13.23
CA LYS A 125 0.73 -19.43 11.84
C LYS A 125 -0.74 -19.51 11.43
N GLY A 126 -1.02 -19.45 10.15
CA GLY A 126 -2.34 -19.71 9.55
C GLY A 126 -2.44 -21.08 8.89
N ILE A 127 -3.43 -21.25 8.05
CA ILE A 127 -3.74 -22.57 7.41
C ILE A 127 -3.02 -22.76 6.06
N HIS A 128 -2.58 -21.68 5.39
CA HIS A 128 -1.92 -21.80 4.10
C HIS A 128 -0.46 -22.28 4.29
N PRO A 129 -0.09 -23.49 3.78
CA PRO A 129 1.13 -24.18 4.16
C PRO A 129 2.43 -23.42 3.85
N LEU A 130 2.43 -22.59 2.78
CA LEU A 130 3.60 -21.82 2.35
C LEU A 130 3.52 -20.34 2.75
N ARG A 131 2.34 -19.74 2.59
CA ARG A 131 2.16 -18.29 2.75
C ARG A 131 1.82 -17.88 4.19
N GLN A 132 1.50 -18.85 5.05
CA GLN A 132 1.12 -18.63 6.45
C GLN A 132 1.85 -19.59 7.41
N ALA A 133 3.04 -20.07 7.02
CA ALA A 133 3.87 -20.91 7.88
C ALA A 133 4.45 -20.14 9.09
N ALA A 134 4.49 -18.82 9.01
CA ALA A 134 4.94 -17.88 10.03
C ALA A 134 4.15 -16.56 9.93
N PRO A 135 4.27 -15.64 10.92
CA PRO A 135 3.73 -14.30 10.81
C PRO A 135 4.35 -13.52 9.63
N HIS A 136 3.54 -12.69 8.98
CA HIS A 136 3.94 -11.83 7.87
C HIS A 136 3.23 -10.47 7.99
N THR A 137 3.77 -9.57 8.80
CA THR A 137 3.24 -8.22 8.95
C THR A 137 3.32 -7.47 7.63
N HIS A 138 2.22 -6.82 7.20
CA HIS A 138 2.17 -6.27 5.86
C HIS A 138 1.76 -4.79 5.76
N PHE A 139 1.09 -4.26 6.76
CA PHE A 139 0.61 -2.88 6.76
C PHE A 139 0.67 -2.30 8.16
N ILE A 140 0.94 -1.00 8.27
CA ILE A 140 0.83 -0.22 9.50
C ILE A 140 0.31 1.17 9.20
N SER A 141 -0.67 1.64 9.97
CA SER A 141 -1.11 3.04 9.93
C SER A 141 -1.73 3.46 11.25
N PRO A 142 -1.81 4.77 11.54
CA PRO A 142 -2.70 5.27 12.59
C PRO A 142 -4.14 4.85 12.34
N THR A 143 -4.90 4.70 13.45
CA THR A 143 -6.37 4.56 13.41
C THR A 143 -7.02 5.85 12.92
N PRO A 144 -8.29 5.83 12.45
CA PRO A 144 -8.97 7.04 11.96
C PRO A 144 -9.00 8.20 12.96
N ASP A 145 -9.09 7.91 14.25
CA ASP A 145 -9.03 8.89 15.33
C ASP A 145 -7.60 9.28 15.75
N GLY A 146 -6.59 8.70 15.12
CA GLY A 146 -5.18 8.93 15.41
C GLY A 146 -4.70 8.41 16.77
N ALA A 147 -5.54 7.70 17.54
CA ALA A 147 -5.21 7.30 18.91
C ALA A 147 -4.30 6.06 19.00
N TYR A 148 -4.42 5.15 18.03
CA TYR A 148 -3.75 3.85 18.01
C TYR A 148 -3.11 3.58 16.65
N LEU A 149 -2.55 2.37 16.48
CA LEU A 149 -1.99 1.88 15.23
C LEU A 149 -2.68 0.56 14.86
N PHE A 150 -3.05 0.41 13.60
CA PHE A 150 -3.42 -0.88 13.02
C PHE A 150 -2.20 -1.53 12.38
N VAL A 151 -2.05 -2.84 12.58
CA VAL A 151 -1.07 -3.66 11.90
C VAL A 151 -1.75 -4.91 11.36
N THR A 152 -1.73 -5.13 10.06
CA THR A 152 -2.19 -6.39 9.48
C THR A 152 -1.09 -7.44 9.51
N ASP A 153 -1.45 -8.68 9.75
CA ASP A 153 -0.53 -9.82 9.63
C ASP A 153 -1.17 -10.90 8.77
N LEU A 154 -0.66 -11.01 7.54
CA LEU A 154 -1.11 -11.97 6.53
C LEU A 154 -0.89 -13.41 6.99
N GLY A 155 0.20 -13.66 7.71
CA GLY A 155 0.62 -15.00 8.10
C GLY A 155 -0.23 -15.65 9.19
N VAL A 156 -0.98 -14.85 9.96
CA VAL A 156 -1.79 -15.34 11.10
C VAL A 156 -3.26 -14.94 11.01
N ASP A 157 -3.70 -14.39 9.87
CA ASP A 157 -5.09 -13.93 9.62
C ASP A 157 -5.62 -12.98 10.70
N LYS A 158 -4.80 -11.98 11.09
CA LYS A 158 -5.17 -11.03 12.15
C LYS A 158 -4.86 -9.59 11.77
N ILE A 159 -5.65 -8.69 12.36
CA ILE A 159 -5.30 -7.28 12.49
C ILE A 159 -5.06 -6.99 13.96
N PHE A 160 -3.91 -6.42 14.27
CA PHE A 160 -3.49 -6.03 15.61
C PHE A 160 -3.75 -4.54 15.81
N VAL A 161 -4.20 -4.18 17.00
CA VAL A 161 -4.34 -2.78 17.41
C VAL A 161 -3.31 -2.51 18.50
N TYR A 162 -2.44 -1.55 18.25
CA TYR A 162 -1.37 -1.17 19.16
C TYR A 162 -1.54 0.25 19.68
N ARG A 163 -1.05 0.50 20.90
CA ARG A 163 -0.72 1.85 21.34
C ARG A 163 0.48 2.37 20.54
N LYS A 164 0.72 3.68 20.57
CA LYS A 164 1.85 4.32 19.85
C LYS A 164 3.25 3.88 20.34
N ASP A 165 3.34 3.27 21.50
CA ASP A 165 4.56 2.66 22.05
C ASP A 165 4.74 1.18 21.66
N LEU A 166 3.88 0.67 20.75
CA LEU A 166 3.79 -0.73 20.34
C LEU A 166 3.38 -1.70 21.50
N THR A 167 2.66 -1.21 22.50
CA THR A 167 1.96 -2.09 23.45
C THR A 167 0.66 -2.59 22.81
N LEU A 168 0.47 -3.90 22.74
CA LEU A 168 -0.73 -4.53 22.17
C LEU A 168 -1.97 -4.16 22.99
N LEU A 169 -3.02 -3.69 22.31
CA LEU A 169 -4.30 -3.35 22.90
C LEU A 169 -5.36 -4.43 22.63
N SER A 170 -5.55 -4.78 21.36
CA SER A 170 -6.55 -5.77 20.94
C SER A 170 -6.16 -6.42 19.60
N THR A 171 -6.88 -7.46 19.23
CA THR A 171 -6.77 -8.12 17.92
C THR A 171 -8.14 -8.48 17.38
N VAL A 172 -8.29 -8.48 16.06
CA VAL A 172 -9.44 -9.06 15.36
C VAL A 172 -8.96 -10.14 14.41
N CYS A 173 -9.70 -11.25 14.34
CA CYS A 173 -9.44 -12.33 13.40
C CYS A 173 -10.16 -12.02 12.07
N ILE A 174 -9.44 -12.22 10.97
CA ILE A 174 -9.97 -12.29 9.61
C ILE A 174 -10.25 -13.77 9.30
N PRO A 175 -11.18 -14.12 8.41
CA PRO A 175 -11.44 -15.51 8.08
C PRO A 175 -10.16 -16.27 7.72
N SER A 176 -10.10 -17.53 8.16
CA SER A 176 -8.89 -18.35 8.08
C SER A 176 -8.43 -18.55 6.63
N GLY A 177 -7.15 -18.34 6.34
CA GLY A 177 -6.58 -18.43 5.01
C GLY A 177 -6.77 -17.21 4.12
N HIS A 178 -7.39 -16.13 4.62
CA HIS A 178 -7.64 -14.94 3.82
C HIS A 178 -6.43 -14.02 3.67
N GLY A 179 -5.55 -13.92 4.67
CA GLY A 179 -4.30 -13.17 4.61
C GLY A 179 -4.50 -11.65 4.50
N PRO A 180 -4.85 -10.95 5.59
CA PRO A 180 -5.04 -9.50 5.61
C PRO A 180 -3.75 -8.78 5.20
N ARG A 181 -3.86 -7.86 4.24
CA ARG A 181 -2.70 -7.20 3.63
C ARG A 181 -2.67 -5.70 3.90
N HIS A 182 -3.54 -4.92 3.31
CA HIS A 182 -3.63 -3.47 3.43
C HIS A 182 -5.02 -3.05 3.91
N LEU A 183 -5.09 -1.89 4.57
CA LEU A 183 -6.34 -1.28 5.01
C LEU A 183 -6.62 0.01 4.24
N ALA A 184 -7.90 0.33 4.11
CA ALA A 184 -8.41 1.63 3.73
C ALA A 184 -9.51 2.04 4.71
N PHE A 185 -9.71 3.35 4.85
CA PHE A 185 -10.65 3.91 5.82
C PHE A 185 -11.73 4.71 5.11
N HIS A 186 -12.96 4.54 5.54
CA HIS A 186 -14.04 5.40 5.13
C HIS A 186 -13.96 6.75 5.88
N GLU A 187 -14.44 7.80 5.25
CA GLU A 187 -14.39 9.18 5.80
C GLU A 187 -15.21 9.37 7.08
N ASP A 188 -16.14 8.46 7.39
CA ASP A 188 -16.90 8.48 8.65
C ASP A 188 -16.06 8.12 9.88
N GLY A 189 -14.83 7.63 9.68
CA GLY A 189 -13.92 7.21 10.74
C GLY A 189 -14.33 5.92 11.47
N ALA A 190 -15.45 5.30 11.10
CA ALA A 190 -15.98 4.11 11.75
C ALA A 190 -15.79 2.84 10.91
N HIS A 191 -15.82 2.92 9.58
CA HIS A 191 -15.68 1.76 8.72
C HIS A 191 -14.26 1.61 8.16
N VAL A 192 -13.76 0.39 8.23
CA VAL A 192 -12.42 -0.01 7.78
C VAL A 192 -12.55 -1.17 6.79
N PHE A 193 -11.83 -1.08 5.68
CA PHE A 193 -11.80 -2.10 4.64
C PHE A 193 -10.43 -2.77 4.62
N CYS A 194 -10.40 -4.10 4.70
CA CYS A 194 -9.18 -4.88 4.66
C CYS A 194 -9.09 -5.72 3.39
N ALA A 195 -8.09 -5.46 2.56
CA ALA A 195 -7.76 -6.32 1.43
C ALA A 195 -7.12 -7.62 1.93
N ASN A 196 -7.72 -8.75 1.60
CA ASN A 196 -7.25 -10.08 1.98
C ASN A 196 -6.52 -10.73 0.80
N GLU A 197 -5.20 -10.74 0.83
CA GLU A 197 -4.35 -11.09 -0.31
C GLU A 197 -4.63 -12.49 -0.86
N LEU A 198 -4.74 -13.49 0.03
CA LEU A 198 -4.74 -14.89 -0.37
C LEU A 198 -6.11 -15.37 -0.88
N ALA A 199 -7.19 -14.79 -0.37
CA ALA A 199 -8.56 -15.19 -0.73
C ALA A 199 -9.19 -14.29 -1.80
N SER A 200 -8.53 -13.21 -2.23
CA SER A 200 -9.11 -12.22 -3.17
C SER A 200 -10.44 -11.66 -2.70
N THR A 201 -10.48 -11.21 -1.45
CA THR A 201 -11.67 -10.65 -0.80
C THR A 201 -11.35 -9.32 -0.13
N VAL A 202 -12.39 -8.58 0.23
CA VAL A 202 -12.32 -7.44 1.15
C VAL A 202 -13.18 -7.74 2.37
N SER A 203 -12.61 -7.61 3.56
CA SER A 203 -13.35 -7.62 4.81
C SER A 203 -13.77 -6.20 5.16
N LEU A 204 -15.06 -6.03 5.50
CA LEU A 204 -15.64 -4.83 6.08
C LEU A 204 -15.59 -4.96 7.60
N LEU A 205 -15.02 -3.97 8.27
CA LEU A 205 -14.90 -3.93 9.73
C LEU A 205 -15.46 -2.62 10.28
N GLU A 206 -15.98 -2.67 11.49
CA GLU A 206 -16.34 -1.49 12.28
C GLU A 206 -15.24 -1.19 13.31
N TYR A 207 -14.83 0.07 13.37
CA TYR A 207 -13.87 0.57 14.35
C TYR A 207 -14.56 1.43 15.39
N LYS A 208 -14.27 1.15 16.66
CA LYS A 208 -14.75 1.95 17.77
C LYS A 208 -13.72 1.96 18.90
N SER A 209 -13.12 3.13 19.14
CA SER A 209 -12.26 3.39 20.32
C SER A 209 -11.24 2.29 20.62
N GLY A 210 -10.44 1.90 19.62
CA GLY A 210 -9.37 0.90 19.77
C GLY A 210 -9.83 -0.56 19.60
N THR A 211 -11.08 -0.78 19.21
CA THR A 211 -11.62 -2.12 18.93
C THR A 211 -12.07 -2.21 17.48
N LEU A 212 -11.71 -3.30 16.79
CA LEU A 212 -12.21 -3.66 15.47
C LEU A 212 -13.17 -4.85 15.59
N SER A 213 -14.26 -4.82 14.83
CA SER A 213 -15.22 -5.91 14.70
C SER A 213 -15.44 -6.24 13.23
N LEU A 214 -15.31 -7.50 12.85
CA LEU A 214 -15.60 -7.97 11.50
C LEU A 214 -17.12 -7.94 11.27
N ILE A 215 -17.57 -7.28 10.20
CA ILE A 215 -18.99 -7.21 9.79
C ILE A 215 -19.24 -8.23 8.68
N ASP A 216 -18.45 -8.18 7.60
CA ASP A 216 -18.67 -8.98 6.39
C ASP A 216 -17.37 -9.21 5.63
N THR A 217 -17.40 -10.13 4.66
CA THR A 217 -16.28 -10.37 3.74
C THR A 217 -16.81 -10.68 2.35
N VAL A 218 -16.41 -9.89 1.35
CA VAL A 218 -16.96 -9.89 -0.02
C VAL A 218 -15.85 -10.25 -1.03
N SER A 219 -16.16 -11.08 -2.03
CA SER A 219 -15.26 -11.32 -3.17
C SER A 219 -15.03 -10.02 -3.96
N VAL A 220 -13.81 -9.85 -4.46
CA VAL A 220 -13.47 -8.72 -5.34
C VAL A 220 -13.38 -9.11 -6.81
N LEU A 221 -13.66 -10.36 -7.14
CA LEU A 221 -13.58 -10.89 -8.50
C LEU A 221 -14.97 -11.17 -9.08
N PRO A 222 -15.14 -11.02 -10.41
CA PRO A 222 -16.33 -11.48 -11.09
C PRO A 222 -16.56 -12.99 -10.87
N GLU A 223 -17.81 -13.44 -10.80
CA GLU A 223 -18.16 -14.84 -10.56
C GLU A 223 -17.60 -15.79 -11.65
N GLU A 224 -17.49 -15.30 -12.87
CA GLU A 224 -16.96 -16.05 -14.03
C GLU A 224 -15.43 -16.18 -14.05
N PHE A 225 -14.71 -15.47 -13.17
CA PHE A 225 -13.25 -15.57 -13.12
C PHE A 225 -12.80 -16.72 -12.22
N HIS A 226 -12.11 -17.69 -12.80
CA HIS A 226 -11.59 -18.89 -12.11
C HIS A 226 -10.07 -19.01 -12.14
N GLY A 227 -9.35 -17.93 -12.54
CA GLY A 227 -7.88 -17.90 -12.57
C GLY A 227 -7.26 -17.69 -11.21
N GLU A 228 -5.94 -17.87 -11.12
CA GLU A 228 -5.18 -17.49 -9.92
C GLU A 228 -5.17 -15.96 -9.77
N ASN A 229 -5.41 -15.49 -8.56
CA ASN A 229 -5.37 -14.08 -8.22
C ASN A 229 -4.94 -13.84 -6.78
N THR A 230 -4.28 -12.71 -6.56
CA THR A 230 -4.01 -12.19 -5.22
C THR A 230 -4.27 -10.68 -5.22
N VAL A 231 -4.99 -10.18 -4.23
CA VAL A 231 -5.17 -8.73 -4.10
C VAL A 231 -3.90 -8.06 -3.55
N ALA A 232 -3.75 -6.76 -3.83
CA ALA A 232 -2.58 -6.02 -3.35
C ALA A 232 -2.97 -4.73 -2.62
N ALA A 233 -3.09 -3.61 -3.30
CA ALA A 233 -3.45 -2.33 -2.69
C ALA A 233 -4.96 -2.17 -2.57
N ILE A 234 -5.38 -1.35 -1.60
CA ILE A 234 -6.77 -0.95 -1.40
C ILE A 234 -6.83 0.56 -1.16
N ARG A 235 -7.84 1.22 -1.70
CA ARG A 235 -8.13 2.64 -1.48
C ARG A 235 -9.63 2.83 -1.30
N CYS A 236 -10.03 3.80 -0.46
CA CYS A 236 -11.41 4.24 -0.32
C CYS A 236 -11.49 5.70 -0.76
N VAL A 237 -12.43 6.02 -1.66
CA VAL A 237 -12.70 7.39 -2.12
C VAL A 237 -14.20 7.61 -2.12
N GLY A 238 -14.69 8.46 -1.23
CA GLY A 238 -16.12 8.55 -0.92
C GLY A 238 -16.66 7.16 -0.56
N ASN A 239 -17.77 6.78 -1.16
CA ASN A 239 -18.44 5.49 -0.94
C ASN A 239 -17.94 4.37 -1.87
N ARG A 240 -16.76 4.50 -2.46
CA ARG A 240 -16.17 3.46 -3.32
C ARG A 240 -14.88 2.92 -2.76
N VAL A 241 -14.79 1.60 -2.73
CA VAL A 241 -13.58 0.86 -2.36
C VAL A 241 -12.96 0.28 -3.61
N TYR A 242 -11.68 0.58 -3.83
CA TYR A 242 -10.90 0.13 -4.98
C TYR A 242 -9.85 -0.86 -4.51
N VAL A 243 -9.66 -1.98 -5.23
CA VAL A 243 -8.71 -3.05 -4.87
C VAL A 243 -7.98 -3.57 -6.09
N SER A 244 -6.64 -3.59 -6.07
CA SER A 244 -5.87 -4.12 -7.19
C SER A 244 -5.73 -5.64 -7.13
N ASN A 245 -5.84 -6.29 -8.30
CA ASN A 245 -5.84 -7.74 -8.52
C ASN A 245 -4.62 -8.16 -9.35
N ARG A 246 -3.71 -8.92 -8.77
CA ARG A 246 -2.55 -9.50 -9.45
C ARG A 246 -2.89 -10.91 -9.93
N GLY A 247 -3.10 -11.06 -11.22
CA GLY A 247 -3.59 -12.26 -11.91
C GLY A 247 -4.76 -11.93 -12.80
N HIS A 248 -5.84 -11.33 -12.27
CA HIS A 248 -6.90 -10.72 -13.08
C HIS A 248 -6.45 -9.41 -13.75
N ASP A 249 -5.39 -8.80 -13.21
CA ASP A 249 -4.71 -7.60 -13.76
C ASP A 249 -5.65 -6.39 -13.91
N SER A 250 -6.44 -6.15 -12.87
CA SER A 250 -7.45 -5.09 -12.79
C SER A 250 -7.44 -4.38 -11.44
N VAL A 251 -8.25 -3.35 -11.35
CA VAL A 251 -8.70 -2.77 -10.07
C VAL A 251 -10.21 -3.02 -9.96
N SER A 252 -10.61 -3.76 -8.93
CA SER A 252 -12.02 -3.96 -8.58
C SER A 252 -12.57 -2.72 -7.89
N VAL A 253 -13.81 -2.40 -8.19
CA VAL A 253 -14.60 -1.34 -7.56
C VAL A 253 -15.72 -1.99 -6.78
N LEU A 254 -15.86 -1.65 -5.50
CA LEU A 254 -16.96 -2.05 -4.65
C LEU A 254 -17.70 -0.80 -4.18
N ASP A 255 -19.02 -0.85 -4.16
CA ASP A 255 -19.85 0.22 -3.59
C ASP A 255 -20.12 -0.06 -2.11
N PHE A 256 -19.93 0.96 -1.29
CA PHE A 256 -20.23 0.92 0.14
C PHE A 256 -21.44 1.82 0.43
N SER A 257 -22.50 1.26 0.97
CA SER A 257 -23.69 2.00 1.36
C SER A 257 -24.44 1.30 2.49
N ASP A 258 -25.00 2.07 3.42
CA ASP A 258 -25.83 1.55 4.52
C ASP A 258 -25.15 0.43 5.34
N GLY A 259 -23.82 0.53 5.54
CA GLY A 259 -23.03 -0.48 6.24
C GLY A 259 -22.83 -1.80 5.45
N CYS A 260 -23.11 -1.80 4.16
CA CYS A 260 -22.95 -2.95 3.28
C CYS A 260 -21.92 -2.66 2.19
N LEU A 261 -21.09 -3.67 1.88
CA LEU A 261 -20.12 -3.62 0.80
C LEU A 261 -20.54 -4.57 -0.32
N LYS A 262 -20.55 -4.11 -1.58
CA LYS A 262 -20.96 -4.93 -2.74
C LYS A 262 -19.99 -4.75 -3.90
N PHE A 263 -19.63 -5.85 -4.55
CA PHE A 263 -18.88 -5.82 -5.81
C PHE A 263 -19.69 -5.09 -6.88
N HIS A 264 -19.03 -4.16 -7.59
CA HIS A 264 -19.64 -3.39 -8.67
C HIS A 264 -19.09 -3.80 -10.04
N LYS A 265 -17.78 -3.66 -10.24
CA LYS A 265 -17.09 -3.96 -11.52
C LYS A 265 -15.59 -4.09 -11.36
N THR A 266 -14.91 -4.42 -12.45
CA THR A 266 -13.45 -4.33 -12.57
C THR A 266 -13.04 -3.30 -13.63
N ILE A 267 -11.91 -2.63 -13.42
CA ILE A 267 -11.26 -1.72 -14.38
C ILE A 267 -9.93 -2.35 -14.78
N PRO A 268 -9.71 -2.71 -16.07
CA PRO A 268 -8.44 -3.26 -16.52
C PRO A 268 -7.28 -2.28 -16.28
N THR A 269 -6.13 -2.77 -15.78
CA THR A 269 -4.95 -1.91 -15.58
C THR A 269 -4.09 -1.76 -16.83
N HIS A 270 -4.42 -2.48 -17.90
CA HIS A 270 -3.67 -2.52 -19.16
C HIS A 270 -2.18 -2.86 -18.96
N GLY A 271 -1.90 -3.69 -17.98
CA GLY A 271 -0.59 -4.21 -17.62
C GLY A 271 -0.73 -5.45 -16.75
N GLN A 272 0.37 -5.95 -16.19
CA GLN A 272 0.38 -7.19 -15.42
C GLN A 272 0.85 -6.97 -13.98
N SER A 273 0.16 -7.63 -13.04
CA SER A 273 0.48 -7.62 -11.61
C SER A 273 0.43 -6.20 -11.00
N PRO A 274 -0.73 -5.54 -10.97
CA PRO A 274 -0.87 -4.21 -10.37
C PRO A 274 -0.67 -4.28 -8.85
N ARG A 275 0.53 -3.90 -8.40
CA ARG A 275 0.95 -4.01 -6.99
C ARG A 275 0.48 -2.85 -6.14
N ASP A 276 0.48 -1.65 -6.70
CA ASP A 276 -0.03 -0.44 -6.07
C ASP A 276 -0.79 0.41 -7.10
N PHE A 277 -1.68 1.25 -6.61
CA PHE A 277 -2.38 2.23 -7.43
C PHE A 277 -2.81 3.42 -6.58
N MET A 278 -3.09 4.52 -7.25
CA MET A 278 -3.69 5.70 -6.64
C MET A 278 -4.90 6.16 -7.46
N ILE A 279 -5.88 6.73 -6.78
CA ILE A 279 -6.95 7.51 -7.39
C ILE A 279 -6.61 8.98 -7.15
N TYR A 280 -6.46 9.73 -8.22
CA TYR A 280 -6.20 11.16 -8.18
C TYR A 280 -7.12 11.87 -9.15
N ASP A 281 -8.01 12.68 -8.64
CA ASP A 281 -9.12 13.25 -9.41
C ASP A 281 -9.90 12.16 -10.18
N ASN A 282 -9.90 12.27 -11.52
CA ASN A 282 -10.54 11.30 -12.43
C ASN A 282 -9.55 10.29 -13.03
N LEU A 283 -8.40 10.09 -12.40
CA LEU A 283 -7.37 9.16 -12.85
C LEU A 283 -7.19 8.02 -11.87
N LEU A 284 -7.14 6.80 -12.41
CA LEU A 284 -6.55 5.65 -11.77
C LEU A 284 -5.12 5.49 -12.31
N ILE A 285 -4.13 5.54 -11.42
CA ILE A 285 -2.71 5.39 -11.75
C ILE A 285 -2.24 4.07 -11.15
N ALA A 286 -1.86 3.09 -11.97
CA ALA A 286 -1.53 1.74 -11.52
C ALA A 286 -0.08 1.36 -11.85
N THR A 287 0.63 0.78 -10.85
CA THR A 287 1.95 0.17 -11.05
C THR A 287 1.79 -1.27 -11.48
N ASN A 288 2.08 -1.59 -12.72
CA ASN A 288 2.05 -2.94 -13.26
C ASN A 288 3.45 -3.56 -13.16
N GLU A 289 3.73 -4.22 -12.04
CA GLU A 289 5.07 -4.68 -11.65
C GLU A 289 5.70 -5.59 -12.72
N ARG A 290 4.96 -6.59 -13.22
CA ARG A 290 5.46 -7.59 -14.17
C ARG A 290 5.56 -7.10 -15.61
N SER A 291 4.77 -6.11 -16.00
CA SER A 291 4.85 -5.49 -17.33
C SER A 291 5.69 -4.22 -17.34
N HIS A 292 6.38 -3.90 -16.23
CA HIS A 292 7.35 -2.80 -16.14
C HIS A 292 6.78 -1.46 -16.58
N ALA A 293 5.55 -1.17 -16.18
CA ALA A 293 4.86 0.05 -16.59
C ALA A 293 3.95 0.62 -15.49
N VAL A 294 3.83 1.93 -15.52
CA VAL A 294 2.75 2.66 -14.81
C VAL A 294 1.75 3.13 -15.86
N THR A 295 0.48 2.78 -15.69
CA THR A 295 -0.61 3.22 -16.57
C THR A 295 -1.47 4.26 -15.88
N LEU A 296 -1.85 5.30 -16.64
CA LEU A 296 -2.79 6.32 -16.25
C LEU A 296 -4.09 6.06 -17.00
N ILE A 297 -5.18 5.83 -16.28
CA ILE A 297 -6.47 5.39 -16.82
C ILE A 297 -7.52 6.41 -16.40
N SER A 298 -8.31 6.90 -17.36
CA SER A 298 -9.45 7.78 -17.08
C SER A 298 -10.56 6.97 -16.41
N LEU A 299 -11.05 7.40 -15.25
CA LEU A 299 -12.20 6.80 -14.58
C LEU A 299 -13.55 7.11 -15.26
N GLU A 300 -13.59 8.07 -16.19
CA GLU A 300 -14.78 8.44 -16.93
C GLU A 300 -15.14 7.41 -18.00
N ASN A 301 -14.15 6.90 -18.72
CA ASN A 301 -14.34 6.01 -19.86
C ASN A 301 -13.41 4.78 -19.84
N GLU A 302 -12.64 4.59 -18.76
CA GLU A 302 -11.73 3.48 -18.51
C GLU A 302 -10.63 3.30 -19.58
N SER A 303 -10.36 4.35 -20.35
CA SER A 303 -9.31 4.35 -21.37
C SER A 303 -7.95 4.74 -20.79
N THR A 304 -6.88 4.14 -21.32
CA THR A 304 -5.52 4.55 -21.02
C THR A 304 -5.24 5.92 -21.63
N VAL A 305 -4.93 6.90 -20.76
CA VAL A 305 -4.58 8.28 -21.15
C VAL A 305 -3.07 8.55 -21.07
N GLY A 306 -2.31 7.66 -20.46
CA GLY A 306 -0.85 7.75 -20.38
C GLY A 306 -0.21 6.45 -19.94
N LYS A 307 1.05 6.26 -20.34
CA LYS A 307 1.89 5.14 -19.93
C LYS A 307 3.31 5.61 -19.67
N ILE A 308 3.91 5.13 -18.59
CA ILE A 308 5.29 5.39 -18.21
C ILE A 308 6.01 4.06 -18.08
N GLU A 309 7.13 3.88 -18.75
CA GLU A 309 7.96 2.68 -18.63
C GLU A 309 8.91 2.83 -17.45
N VAL A 310 8.76 1.95 -16.47
CA VAL A 310 9.60 1.84 -15.28
C VAL A 310 9.75 0.36 -14.92
N LYS A 311 10.95 -0.11 -14.72
CA LYS A 311 11.19 -1.50 -14.33
C LYS A 311 10.63 -1.76 -12.93
N SER A 312 9.90 -2.88 -12.78
CA SER A 312 9.34 -3.35 -11.49
C SER A 312 8.77 -2.22 -10.61
N PRO A 313 7.79 -1.43 -11.10
CA PRO A 313 7.19 -0.37 -10.31
C PRO A 313 6.32 -1.00 -9.21
N VAL A 314 6.52 -0.61 -7.95
CA VAL A 314 5.90 -1.28 -6.80
C VAL A 314 5.13 -0.35 -5.86
N CYS A 315 5.41 0.95 -5.89
CA CYS A 315 4.74 1.93 -5.02
C CYS A 315 4.68 3.30 -5.70
N LEU A 316 3.63 4.05 -5.41
CA LEU A 316 3.39 5.41 -5.90
C LEU A 316 3.26 6.39 -4.74
N ALA A 317 3.69 7.64 -4.97
CA ALA A 317 3.32 8.79 -4.15
C ALA A 317 3.03 9.98 -5.05
N ILE A 318 2.12 10.87 -4.63
CA ILE A 318 1.75 12.09 -5.35
C ILE A 318 2.15 13.29 -4.50
N GLY A 319 2.96 14.17 -5.10
CA GLY A 319 3.31 15.48 -4.54
C GLY A 319 2.41 16.57 -5.12
N SER A 320 2.07 17.53 -4.29
CA SER A 320 1.29 18.72 -4.67
C SER A 320 2.20 19.89 -5.00
#